data_7de4cd6ccb64491f76090b3315e5635d
#
_entry.id   7de4cd6ccb64491f76090b3315e5635d
#
_cell.length_a   1.000
_cell.length_b   1.000
_cell.length_c   1.000
_cell.angle_alpha   90.00
_cell.angle_beta   90.00
_cell.angle_gamma   90.00
#
_symmetry.space_group_name_H-M   'P 1'
#
loop_
_entity.id
_entity.type
_entity.pdbx_description
1 polymer ?
#
loop_
_entity_poly.entity_id
_entity_poly.type
_entity_poly.pdbx_seq_one_letter_code
_entity_poly.pdbx_strand_id
1 'polypeptide(L)'
;TLRTMPSPAGAGALRPPMLTVNALAAANRVLIPVQAEYLPAKGLEQLLQTIGKVRRQINPKLQIDGILLTMVDSRTNFARDISALLRDTYGSKIKVFGTEIPHSVRAKETSAEGKSIYAHDPGGKVAEAYQNLTKEVLKIEKQREKCKAGIGR
;
A
#
# COMPACT_ATOMS: atom_id res chain seq x y z
N THR A 1 36.90 -12.23 32.15
CA THR A 1 35.92 -11.19 32.50
C THR A 1 35.14 -10.85 31.23
N LEU A 2 34.06 -11.58 31.03
CA LEU A 2 33.11 -11.35 29.93
C LEU A 2 32.30 -10.09 30.25
N ARG A 3 32.55 -9.04 29.49
CA ARG A 3 31.77 -7.80 29.55
C ARG A 3 30.46 -8.04 28.87
N THR A 4 29.38 -8.21 29.63
CA THR A 4 27.99 -8.25 29.12
C THR A 4 27.71 -6.92 28.46
N MET A 5 27.50 -6.95 27.15
CA MET A 5 26.93 -5.81 26.44
C MET A 5 25.47 -5.60 26.92
N PRO A 6 25.07 -4.37 27.21
CA PRO A 6 23.68 -4.09 27.56
C PRO A 6 22.80 -4.41 26.33
N SER A 7 21.79 -5.22 26.54
CA SER A 7 20.68 -5.41 25.61
C SER A 7 20.09 -4.03 25.23
N PRO A 8 19.80 -3.76 23.97
CA PRO A 8 19.05 -2.57 23.62
C PRO A 8 17.59 -2.72 24.10
N ALA A 9 17.40 -2.48 25.40
CA ALA A 9 16.09 -2.28 25.98
C ALA A 9 15.59 -0.91 25.47
N GLY A 10 14.57 -0.94 24.68
CA GLY A 10 13.91 0.26 24.19
C GLY A 10 13.52 0.13 22.72
N ALA A 11 12.64 -0.82 22.38
CA ALA A 11 11.79 -0.66 21.23
C ALA A 11 10.85 0.54 21.53
N GLY A 12 11.43 1.74 21.55
CA GLY A 12 10.68 2.97 21.53
C GLY A 12 9.69 2.88 20.37
N ALA A 13 8.40 2.98 20.67
CA ALA A 13 7.38 3.06 19.66
C ALA A 13 7.88 4.04 18.58
N LEU A 14 8.17 3.53 17.39
CA LEU A 14 8.66 4.34 16.28
C LEU A 14 7.61 5.43 16.09
N ARG A 15 7.94 6.66 16.49
CA ARG A 15 7.07 7.80 16.21
C ARG A 15 6.96 7.89 14.69
N PRO A 16 5.74 7.92 14.14
CA PRO A 16 5.60 8.04 12.69
C PRO A 16 6.35 9.28 12.23
N PRO A 17 7.07 9.23 11.11
CA PRO A 17 7.76 10.39 10.58
C PRO A 17 6.78 11.55 10.44
N MET A 18 7.15 12.74 10.88
CA MET A 18 6.29 13.95 10.81
C MET A 18 5.73 14.18 9.42
N LEU A 19 6.51 13.88 8.37
CA LEU A 19 6.06 13.95 6.97
C LEU A 19 4.87 13.03 6.69
N THR A 20 4.87 11.81 7.21
CA THR A 20 3.75 10.87 7.06
C THR A 20 2.49 11.41 7.74
N VAL A 21 2.62 11.94 8.96
CA VAL A 21 1.49 12.51 9.68
C VAL A 21 0.93 13.73 8.94
N ASN A 22 1.79 14.63 8.45
CA ASN A 22 1.37 15.80 7.69
C ASN A 22 0.68 15.43 6.38
N ALA A 23 1.21 14.45 5.66
CA ALA A 23 0.59 13.94 4.44
C ALA A 23 -0.81 13.34 4.73
N LEU A 24 -0.95 12.52 5.77
CA LEU A 24 -2.22 11.93 6.18
C LEU A 24 -3.22 12.99 6.69
N ALA A 25 -2.74 14.04 7.34
CA ALA A 25 -3.58 15.16 7.80
C ALA A 25 -4.22 15.93 6.63
N ALA A 26 -3.47 16.11 5.54
CA ALA A 26 -3.92 16.82 4.35
C ALA A 26 -4.66 15.93 3.33
N ALA A 27 -4.49 14.62 3.39
CA ALA A 27 -5.04 13.70 2.41
C ALA A 27 -6.54 13.46 2.62
N ASN A 28 -7.26 13.25 1.53
CA ASN A 28 -8.63 12.74 1.57
C ASN A 28 -8.65 11.21 1.59
N ARG A 29 -7.67 10.58 0.94
CA ARG A 29 -7.60 9.13 0.72
C ARG A 29 -6.17 8.62 0.77
N VAL A 30 -6.02 7.35 1.16
CA VAL A 30 -4.74 6.64 1.22
C VAL A 30 -4.86 5.31 0.47
N LEU A 31 -3.99 5.11 -0.51
CA LEU A 31 -3.69 3.83 -1.11
C LEU A 31 -2.34 3.36 -0.56
N ILE A 32 -2.27 2.14 -0.05
CA ILE A 32 -1.10 1.63 0.67
C ILE A 32 -0.38 0.58 -0.19
N PRO A 33 0.75 0.93 -0.85
CA PRO A 33 1.54 -0.06 -1.54
C PRO A 33 2.34 -0.89 -0.52
N VAL A 34 2.29 -2.22 -0.68
CA VAL A 34 3.02 -3.18 0.16
C VAL A 34 3.75 -4.16 -0.74
N GLN A 35 5.04 -4.35 -0.50
CA GLN A 35 5.80 -5.39 -1.19
C GLN A 35 5.36 -6.77 -0.67
N ALA A 36 5.28 -7.75 -1.56
CA ALA A 36 4.92 -9.13 -1.23
C ALA A 36 6.11 -9.87 -0.57
N GLU A 37 6.59 -9.33 0.57
CA GLU A 37 7.68 -9.84 1.38
C GLU A 37 7.29 -9.85 2.86
N TYR A 38 7.98 -10.65 3.69
CA TYR A 38 7.60 -10.82 5.10
C TYR A 38 7.77 -9.56 5.97
N LEU A 39 8.86 -8.82 5.80
CA LEU A 39 9.16 -7.63 6.62
C LEU A 39 8.17 -6.47 6.44
N PRO A 40 7.70 -6.14 5.23
CA PRO A 40 6.71 -5.10 5.03
C PRO A 40 5.36 -5.35 5.70
N ALA A 41 4.97 -6.61 5.92
CA ALA A 41 3.73 -6.95 6.60
C ALA A 41 3.68 -6.42 8.05
N LYS A 42 4.82 -6.45 8.76
CA LYS A 42 4.94 -5.88 10.11
C LYS A 42 4.86 -4.35 10.11
N GLY A 43 5.46 -3.70 9.11
CA GLY A 43 5.38 -2.25 8.93
C GLY A 43 3.97 -1.76 8.61
N LEU A 44 3.17 -2.57 7.91
CA LEU A 44 1.79 -2.27 7.57
C LEU A 44 0.92 -2.09 8.83
N GLU A 45 1.07 -2.93 9.83
CA GLU A 45 0.31 -2.80 11.08
C GLU A 45 0.59 -1.46 11.77
N GLN A 46 1.86 -1.06 11.87
CA GLN A 46 2.24 0.23 12.44
C GLN A 46 1.68 1.43 11.65
N LEU A 47 1.68 1.33 10.32
CA LEU A 47 1.09 2.35 9.45
C LEU A 47 -0.41 2.45 9.66
N LEU A 48 -1.12 1.33 9.74
CA LEU A 48 -2.57 1.30 9.98
C LEU A 48 -2.94 1.88 11.36
N GLN A 49 -2.14 1.60 12.39
CA GLN A 49 -2.30 2.23 13.70
C GLN A 49 -2.10 3.75 13.62
N THR A 50 -1.12 4.21 12.86
CA THR A 50 -0.87 5.64 12.64
C THR A 50 -2.03 6.30 11.90
N ILE A 51 -2.53 5.70 10.82
CA ILE A 51 -3.70 6.19 10.09
C ILE A 51 -4.91 6.26 11.02
N GLY A 52 -5.11 5.24 11.86
CA GLY A 52 -6.18 5.23 12.86
C GLY A 52 -6.09 6.38 13.88
N LYS A 53 -4.89 6.72 14.33
CA LYS A 53 -4.65 7.87 15.23
C LYS A 53 -4.94 9.19 14.51
N VAL A 54 -4.43 9.38 13.30
CA VAL A 54 -4.68 10.59 12.50
C VAL A 54 -6.18 10.77 12.22
N ARG A 55 -6.90 9.69 11.88
CA ARG A 55 -8.36 9.76 11.68
C ARG A 55 -9.12 10.20 12.94
N ARG A 56 -8.70 9.73 14.10
CA ARG A 56 -9.41 10.08 15.36
C ARG A 56 -9.10 11.49 15.85
N GLN A 57 -7.88 11.97 15.62
CA GLN A 57 -7.38 13.20 16.27
C GLN A 57 -7.25 14.40 15.34
N ILE A 58 -7.03 14.18 14.04
CA ILE A 58 -6.63 15.24 13.10
C ILE A 58 -7.56 15.30 11.90
N ASN A 59 -7.76 14.18 11.19
CA ASN A 59 -8.50 14.13 9.94
C ASN A 59 -9.56 13.02 9.92
N PRO A 60 -10.76 13.26 10.47
CA PRO A 60 -11.82 12.25 10.51
C PRO A 60 -12.33 11.81 9.13
N LYS A 61 -12.11 12.62 8.10
CA LYS A 61 -12.56 12.35 6.72
C LYS A 61 -11.61 11.43 5.95
N LEU A 62 -10.41 11.16 6.49
CA LEU A 62 -9.41 10.32 5.85
C LEU A 62 -9.96 8.90 5.61
N GLN A 63 -9.89 8.43 4.37
CA GLN A 63 -10.36 7.10 3.98
C GLN A 63 -9.21 6.26 3.44
N ILE A 64 -9.24 4.95 3.69
CA ILE A 64 -8.31 3.99 3.09
C ILE A 64 -9.00 3.42 1.84
N ASP A 65 -8.36 3.57 0.68
CA ASP A 65 -8.84 2.99 -0.58
C ASP A 65 -8.54 1.50 -0.66
N GLY A 66 -7.39 1.11 -0.14
CA GLY A 66 -7.01 -0.29 -0.07
C GLY A 66 -5.50 -0.50 0.01
N ILE A 67 -5.14 -1.77 0.09
CA ILE A 67 -3.76 -2.27 0.05
C ILE A 67 -3.48 -2.75 -1.37
N LEU A 68 -2.37 -2.28 -1.97
CA LEU A 68 -1.89 -2.69 -3.27
C LEU A 68 -0.62 -3.52 -3.10
N LEU A 69 -0.63 -4.76 -3.57
CA LEU A 69 0.55 -5.60 -3.59
C LEU A 69 1.46 -5.19 -4.74
N THR A 70 2.72 -4.95 -4.44
CA THR A 70 3.74 -4.49 -5.39
C THR A 70 4.96 -5.38 -5.37
N MET A 71 5.78 -5.31 -6.42
CA MET A 71 7.00 -6.09 -6.57
C MET A 71 6.76 -7.61 -6.45
N VAL A 72 5.60 -8.07 -6.89
CA VAL A 72 5.20 -9.47 -6.78
C VAL A 72 5.95 -10.31 -7.80
N ASP A 73 6.72 -11.29 -7.35
CA ASP A 73 7.27 -12.32 -8.20
C ASP A 73 6.35 -13.55 -8.20
N SER A 74 5.42 -13.58 -9.14
CA SER A 74 4.42 -14.65 -9.26
C SER A 74 5.01 -16.04 -9.53
N ARG A 75 6.31 -16.14 -9.84
CA ARG A 75 7.01 -17.40 -10.05
C ARG A 75 7.35 -18.11 -8.73
N THR A 76 7.36 -17.36 -7.62
CA THR A 76 7.71 -17.89 -6.30
C THR A 76 6.46 -18.25 -5.51
N ASN A 77 6.45 -19.43 -4.87
CA ASN A 77 5.39 -19.81 -3.96
C ASN A 77 5.33 -18.85 -2.76
N PHE A 78 6.48 -18.38 -2.31
CA PHE A 78 6.60 -17.44 -1.20
C PHE A 78 5.79 -16.14 -1.43
N ALA A 79 5.89 -15.52 -2.60
CA ALA A 79 5.12 -14.33 -2.90
C ALA A 79 3.60 -14.60 -2.92
N ARG A 80 3.18 -15.77 -3.40
CA ARG A 80 1.78 -16.20 -3.38
C ARG A 80 1.26 -16.38 -1.95
N ASP A 81 2.06 -17.04 -1.10
CA ASP A 81 1.70 -17.31 0.29
C ASP A 81 1.57 -16.00 1.07
N ILE A 82 2.49 -15.05 0.87
CA ILE A 82 2.40 -13.71 1.48
C ILE A 82 1.19 -12.92 0.96
N SER A 83 0.91 -12.98 -0.33
CA SER A 83 -0.28 -12.34 -0.91
C SER A 83 -1.56 -12.92 -0.31
N ALA A 84 -1.66 -14.25 -0.17
CA ALA A 84 -2.79 -14.92 0.47
C ALA A 84 -2.91 -14.51 1.95
N LEU A 85 -1.81 -14.55 2.70
CA LEU A 85 -1.77 -14.15 4.10
C LEU A 85 -2.26 -12.71 4.31
N LEU A 86 -1.82 -11.76 3.48
CA LEU A 86 -2.25 -10.37 3.57
C LEU A 86 -3.75 -10.21 3.24
N ARG A 87 -4.26 -10.95 2.26
CA ARG A 87 -5.69 -10.97 1.94
C ARG A 87 -6.53 -11.54 3.08
N ASP A 88 -6.09 -12.63 3.68
CA ASP A 88 -6.79 -13.28 4.81
C ASP A 88 -6.76 -12.40 6.05
N THR A 89 -5.61 -11.80 6.36
CA THR A 89 -5.44 -10.99 7.58
C THR A 89 -6.18 -9.66 7.50
N TYR A 90 -6.10 -8.98 6.36
CA TYR A 90 -6.61 -7.61 6.23
C TYR A 90 -7.86 -7.49 5.36
N GLY A 91 -8.13 -8.44 4.47
CA GLY A 91 -9.20 -8.37 3.48
C GLY A 91 -10.61 -8.21 4.04
N SER A 92 -10.85 -8.66 5.28
CA SER A 92 -12.12 -8.46 5.98
C SER A 92 -12.34 -7.01 6.47
N LYS A 93 -11.27 -6.26 6.68
CA LYS A 93 -11.30 -4.90 7.27
C LYS A 93 -10.93 -3.80 6.27
N ILE A 94 -10.03 -4.11 5.36
CA ILE A 94 -9.47 -3.18 4.38
C ILE A 94 -9.46 -3.87 3.03
N LYS A 95 -9.95 -3.18 1.99
CA LYS A 95 -9.87 -3.72 0.65
C LYS A 95 -8.42 -4.00 0.26
N VAL A 96 -8.15 -5.22 -0.21
CA VAL A 96 -6.90 -5.55 -0.92
C VAL A 96 -7.22 -5.56 -2.41
N PHE A 97 -6.49 -4.77 -3.19
CA PHE A 97 -6.72 -4.69 -4.64
C PHE A 97 -6.52 -6.07 -5.28
N GLY A 98 -7.35 -6.39 -6.28
CA GLY A 98 -7.20 -7.61 -7.07
C GLY A 98 -5.97 -7.55 -7.97
N THR A 99 -5.69 -6.35 -8.47
CA THR A 99 -4.49 -6.08 -9.27
C THR A 99 -3.23 -6.10 -8.40
N GLU A 100 -2.20 -6.80 -8.86
CA GLU A 100 -0.87 -6.84 -8.26
C GLU A 100 0.14 -6.25 -9.25
N ILE A 101 1.10 -5.45 -8.76
CA ILE A 101 2.15 -4.89 -9.61
C ILE A 101 3.35 -5.86 -9.59
N PRO A 102 3.68 -6.49 -10.73
CA PRO A 102 4.76 -7.46 -10.79
C PRO A 102 6.13 -6.80 -10.68
N HIS A 103 7.09 -7.57 -10.17
CA HIS A 103 8.49 -7.20 -10.23
C HIS A 103 8.96 -7.17 -11.69
N SER A 104 9.64 -6.09 -12.09
CA SER A 104 10.19 -5.95 -13.44
C SER A 104 11.48 -5.15 -13.45
N VAL A 105 12.47 -5.65 -14.16
CA VAL A 105 13.74 -4.94 -14.41
C VAL A 105 13.48 -3.72 -15.30
N ARG A 106 12.65 -3.86 -16.34
CA ARG A 106 12.29 -2.76 -17.24
C ARG A 106 11.62 -1.59 -16.52
N ALA A 107 10.81 -1.88 -15.49
CA ALA A 107 10.23 -0.82 -14.67
C ALA A 107 11.29 -0.03 -13.88
N LYS A 108 12.42 -0.65 -13.53
CA LYS A 108 13.55 0.05 -12.88
C LYS A 108 14.30 0.93 -13.86
N GLU A 109 14.41 0.53 -15.11
CA GLU A 109 15.09 1.27 -16.19
C GLU A 109 14.36 2.59 -16.50
N THR A 110 13.04 2.65 -16.34
CA THR A 110 12.26 3.87 -16.58
C THR A 110 12.74 5.06 -15.77
N SER A 111 13.17 4.83 -14.54
CA SER A 111 13.71 5.88 -13.67
C SER A 111 15.04 6.43 -14.15
N ALA A 112 15.90 5.58 -14.73
CA ALA A 112 17.18 5.98 -15.31
C ALA A 112 16.99 6.75 -16.62
N GLU A 113 15.98 6.39 -17.42
CA GLU A 113 15.71 7.01 -18.72
C GLU A 113 14.78 8.22 -18.64
N GLY A 114 14.17 8.48 -17.50
CA GLY A 114 13.19 9.56 -17.32
C GLY A 114 11.92 9.40 -18.16
N LYS A 115 11.56 8.16 -18.52
CA LYS A 115 10.39 7.83 -19.32
C LYS A 115 9.30 7.17 -18.47
N SER A 116 8.04 7.32 -18.88
CA SER A 116 6.96 6.56 -18.25
C SER A 116 7.03 5.09 -18.67
N ILE A 117 6.48 4.20 -17.83
CA ILE A 117 6.39 2.77 -18.18
C ILE A 117 5.61 2.53 -19.47
N TYR A 118 4.62 3.36 -19.76
CA TYR A 118 3.83 3.28 -20.99
C TYR A 118 4.60 3.67 -22.24
N ALA A 119 5.62 4.53 -22.12
CA ALA A 119 6.49 4.90 -23.22
C ALA A 119 7.65 3.93 -23.39
N HIS A 120 8.16 3.37 -22.28
CA HIS A 120 9.32 2.47 -22.27
C HIS A 120 8.93 1.03 -22.62
N ASP A 121 7.83 0.53 -22.05
CA ASP A 121 7.37 -0.86 -22.25
C ASP A 121 5.83 -0.92 -22.33
N PRO A 122 5.22 -0.40 -23.41
CA PRO A 122 3.76 -0.23 -23.53
C PRO A 122 2.98 -1.55 -23.49
N GLY A 123 3.59 -2.66 -23.94
CA GLY A 123 3.00 -4.01 -23.90
C GLY A 123 3.44 -4.83 -22.70
N GLY A 124 4.19 -4.25 -21.77
CA GLY A 124 4.73 -4.96 -20.61
C GLY A 124 3.70 -5.22 -19.52
N LYS A 125 3.91 -6.30 -18.77
CA LYS A 125 3.02 -6.70 -17.66
C LYS A 125 2.83 -5.61 -16.61
N VAL A 126 3.84 -4.76 -16.39
CA VAL A 126 3.74 -3.65 -15.43
C VAL A 126 2.84 -2.55 -15.97
N ALA A 127 2.93 -2.19 -17.25
CA ALA A 127 2.03 -1.21 -17.87
C ALA A 127 0.58 -1.69 -17.83
N GLU A 128 0.34 -2.96 -18.15
CA GLU A 128 -0.98 -3.59 -18.05
C GLU A 128 -1.51 -3.58 -16.59
N ALA A 129 -0.66 -3.93 -15.61
CA ALA A 129 -1.03 -3.92 -14.21
C ALA A 129 -1.46 -2.53 -13.74
N TYR A 130 -0.74 -1.46 -14.11
CA TYR A 130 -1.13 -0.09 -13.78
C TYR A 130 -2.42 0.34 -14.46
N GLN A 131 -2.69 -0.11 -15.70
CA GLN A 131 -3.98 0.13 -16.36
C GLN A 131 -5.12 -0.56 -15.62
N ASN A 132 -4.92 -1.80 -15.19
CA ASN A 132 -5.93 -2.55 -14.44
C ASN A 132 -6.18 -1.93 -13.06
N LEU A 133 -5.12 -1.49 -12.37
CA LEU A 133 -5.25 -0.73 -11.12
C LEU A 133 -6.08 0.54 -11.32
N THR A 134 -5.83 1.29 -12.39
CA THR A 134 -6.61 2.49 -12.72
C THR A 134 -8.09 2.17 -12.87
N LYS A 135 -8.43 1.09 -13.58
CA LYS A 135 -9.82 0.63 -13.72
C LYS A 135 -10.46 0.27 -12.38
N GLU A 136 -9.70 -0.39 -11.48
CA GLU A 136 -10.20 -0.73 -10.13
C GLU A 136 -10.44 0.52 -9.28
N VAL A 137 -9.53 1.49 -9.30
CA VAL A 137 -9.67 2.76 -8.57
C VAL A 137 -10.89 3.54 -9.07
N LEU A 138 -11.05 3.66 -10.38
CA LEU A 138 -12.22 4.35 -10.98
C LEU A 138 -13.54 3.67 -10.62
N LYS A 139 -13.58 2.34 -10.52
CA LYS A 139 -14.79 1.63 -10.06
C LYS A 139 -15.13 2.00 -8.61
N ILE A 140 -14.13 2.08 -7.73
CA ILE A 140 -14.33 2.49 -6.33
C ILE A 140 -14.91 3.91 -6.26
N GLU A 141 -14.36 4.83 -7.05
CA GLU A 141 -14.84 6.22 -7.09
C GLU A 141 -16.28 6.30 -7.54
N LYS A 142 -16.62 5.68 -8.66
CA LYS A 142 -18.00 5.63 -9.18
C LYS A 142 -19.00 5.03 -8.18
N GLN A 143 -18.60 3.98 -7.44
CA GLN A 143 -19.47 3.39 -6.41
C GLN A 143 -19.71 4.37 -5.26
N ARG A 144 -18.69 5.10 -4.82
CA ARG A 144 -18.80 6.10 -3.76
C ARG A 144 -19.65 7.30 -4.16
N GLU A 145 -19.51 7.77 -5.39
CA GLU A 145 -20.35 8.85 -5.93
C GLU A 145 -21.83 8.45 -5.93
N LYS A 146 -22.12 7.23 -6.38
CA LYS A 146 -23.49 6.68 -6.33
C LYS A 146 -24.03 6.60 -4.90
N CYS A 147 -23.23 6.17 -3.93
CA CYS A 147 -23.63 6.13 -2.53
C CYS A 147 -23.92 7.53 -1.99
N LYS A 148 -23.11 8.53 -2.34
CA LYS A 148 -23.34 9.94 -1.93
C LYS A 148 -24.61 10.50 -2.54
N ALA A 149 -24.87 10.23 -3.80
CA ALA A 149 -26.09 10.66 -4.51
C ALA A 149 -27.36 9.97 -4.00
N GLY A 150 -27.26 8.73 -3.49
CA GLY A 150 -28.38 7.97 -2.91
C GLY A 150 -28.78 8.37 -1.51
N ILE A 151 -27.93 9.07 -0.75
CA ILE A 151 -28.19 9.55 0.63
C ILE A 151 -28.92 10.92 0.60
N GLY A 152 -29.04 11.55 -0.56
CA GLY A 152 -29.67 12.86 -0.77
C GLY A 152 -31.17 12.80 -1.18
N ARG A 153 -31.85 11.65 -0.93
CA ARG A 153 -33.31 11.52 -1.14
C ARG A 153 -34.01 11.14 0.13
#